data_711a7bc1f22623efb337f0e675c23157
#
_entry.id   711a7bc1f22623efb337f0e675c23157
#
_cell.length_a   1.000
_cell.length_b   1.000
_cell.length_c   1.000
_cell.angle_alpha   90.00
_cell.angle_beta   90.00
_cell.angle_gamma   90.00
#
_symmetry.space_group_name_H-M   'P 1'
#
loop_
_entity.id
_entity.type
_entity.pdbx_description
1 polymer ?
#
loop_
_entity_poly.entity_id
_entity_poly.type
_entity_poly.pdbx_seq_one_letter_code
_entity_poly.pdbx_strand_id
1 'polypeptide(L)'
;IDDRAIKSKWKKINYIPDIIILEGWCVGAKPQSNKLLNKAVNILEKKEDLNLKWRNYVNKQLKNKYKYLFNKMNDIIYMKVPNFSSLQKWRIKQENKLRLKNIKKKFKIMTNSEVLKFMMTYQRVTQQMFKDLPKIASIVLNLNKNHQIKNIRYIK
;
A
#
# COMPACT_ATOMS: atom_id res chain seq x y z
N ILE A 1 13.86 -4.13 -9.24
CA ILE A 1 14.35 -3.00 -10.06
C ILE A 1 13.78 -1.76 -9.40
N ASP A 2 14.63 -0.79 -9.11
CA ASP A 2 14.22 0.48 -8.53
C ASP A 2 13.71 1.39 -9.66
N ASP A 3 12.41 1.68 -9.67
CA ASP A 3 11.74 2.51 -10.68
C ASP A 3 11.91 4.01 -10.44
N ARG A 4 12.74 4.41 -9.47
CA ARG A 4 12.97 5.82 -9.21
C ARG A 4 13.64 6.50 -10.41
N ALA A 5 13.05 7.59 -10.85
CA ALA A 5 13.67 8.42 -11.86
C ALA A 5 15.02 8.97 -11.34
N ILE A 6 16.07 8.90 -12.16
CA ILE A 6 17.36 9.51 -11.84
C ILE A 6 17.18 11.03 -11.66
N LYS A 7 17.98 11.63 -10.77
CA LYS A 7 17.84 13.06 -10.41
C LYS A 7 17.86 14.01 -11.61
N SER A 8 18.63 13.69 -12.67
CA SER A 8 18.69 14.47 -13.91
C SER A 8 17.37 14.51 -14.69
N LYS A 9 16.46 13.55 -14.44
CA LYS A 9 15.11 13.50 -15.05
C LYS A 9 14.02 14.12 -14.18
N TRP A 10 14.37 14.62 -12.99
CA TRP A 10 13.40 15.27 -12.13
C TRP A 10 12.96 16.59 -12.73
N LYS A 11 11.67 16.78 -12.86
CA LYS A 11 11.12 18.08 -13.24
C LYS A 11 11.22 19.02 -12.05
N LYS A 12 11.87 20.17 -12.25
CA LYS A 12 11.85 21.28 -11.30
C LYS A 12 10.67 22.20 -11.65
N ILE A 13 9.97 22.65 -10.64
CA ILE A 13 8.94 23.68 -10.73
C ILE A 13 9.47 24.94 -10.05
N ASN A 14 9.23 26.12 -10.66
CA ASN A 14 9.70 27.41 -10.17
C ASN A 14 8.59 28.24 -9.50
N TYR A 15 7.51 27.58 -9.14
CA TYR A 15 6.38 28.17 -8.43
C TYR A 15 5.96 27.27 -7.27
N ILE A 16 5.25 27.86 -6.31
CA ILE A 16 4.64 27.11 -5.19
C ILE A 16 3.30 26.58 -5.70
N PRO A 17 3.08 25.24 -5.72
CA PRO A 17 1.81 24.68 -6.13
C PRO A 17 0.75 24.89 -5.05
N ASP A 18 -0.49 25.14 -5.44
CA ASP A 18 -1.63 25.24 -4.51
C ASP A 18 -1.97 23.90 -3.89
N ILE A 19 -1.79 22.79 -4.63
CA ILE A 19 -2.10 21.43 -4.19
C ILE A 19 -0.96 20.51 -4.54
N ILE A 20 -0.57 19.66 -3.57
CA ILE A 20 0.38 18.55 -3.75
C ILE A 20 -0.35 17.26 -3.45
N ILE A 21 -0.45 16.38 -4.43
CA ILE A 21 -1.06 15.08 -4.27
C ILE A 21 0.05 14.04 -4.11
N LEU A 22 0.08 13.35 -2.96
CA LEU A 22 0.92 12.19 -2.70
C LEU A 22 0.06 10.93 -2.78
N GLU A 23 0.31 10.11 -3.76
CA GLU A 23 -0.38 8.83 -3.91
C GLU A 23 0.56 7.66 -3.58
N GLY A 24 0.01 6.60 -3.03
CA GLY A 24 0.78 5.37 -2.78
C GLY A 24 -0.02 4.34 -1.99
N TRP A 25 0.45 3.09 -2.03
CA TRP A 25 -0.25 1.96 -1.42
C TRP A 25 -0.39 2.07 0.10
N CYS A 26 0.67 2.44 0.81
CA CYS A 26 0.68 2.47 2.28
C CYS A 26 0.70 3.91 2.84
N VAL A 27 0.27 4.89 2.05
CA VAL A 27 0.19 6.29 2.48
C VAL A 27 -0.81 6.42 3.64
N GLY A 28 -0.41 7.09 4.70
CA GLY A 28 -1.23 7.25 5.91
C GLY A 28 -1.23 6.06 6.87
N ALA A 29 -0.47 4.99 6.59
CA ALA A 29 -0.37 3.83 7.47
C ALA A 29 0.16 4.20 8.85
N LYS A 30 -0.43 3.63 9.91
CA LYS A 30 -0.02 3.85 11.31
C LYS A 30 0.76 2.65 11.87
N PRO A 31 1.67 2.87 12.83
CA PRO A 31 2.34 1.77 13.52
C PRO A 31 1.36 1.00 14.39
N GLN A 32 1.66 -0.27 14.62
CA GLN A 32 0.91 -1.16 15.51
C GLN A 32 1.56 -1.24 16.90
N SER A 33 0.78 -1.70 17.89
CA SER A 33 1.31 -2.04 19.22
C SER A 33 2.16 -3.31 19.17
N ASN A 34 3.08 -3.48 20.13
CA ASN A 34 3.92 -4.68 20.22
C ASN A 34 3.09 -5.97 20.34
N LYS A 35 1.97 -5.91 21.08
CA LYS A 35 1.03 -7.05 21.20
C LYS A 35 0.53 -7.54 19.84
N LEU A 36 0.23 -6.63 18.91
CA LEU A 36 -0.20 -6.97 17.55
C LEU A 36 0.95 -7.51 16.70
N LEU A 37 2.17 -7.02 16.91
CA LEU A 37 3.35 -7.50 16.18
C LEU A 37 3.72 -8.93 16.54
N ASN A 38 3.49 -9.35 17.77
CA ASN A 38 3.84 -10.70 18.23
C ASN A 38 3.01 -11.80 17.52
N LYS A 39 1.82 -11.47 17.03
CA LYS A 39 0.96 -12.41 16.30
C LYS A 39 1.21 -12.32 14.80
N ALA A 40 1.66 -13.40 14.16
CA ALA A 40 1.80 -13.48 12.71
C ALA A 40 0.43 -13.38 12.01
N VAL A 41 0.34 -12.62 10.92
CA VAL A 41 -0.91 -12.43 10.15
C VAL A 41 -1.02 -13.34 8.92
N ASN A 42 0.08 -13.97 8.51
CA ASN A 42 0.13 -14.89 7.39
C ASN A 42 1.27 -15.90 7.54
N ILE A 43 1.35 -16.83 6.58
CA ILE A 43 2.34 -17.91 6.60
C ILE A 43 3.77 -17.40 6.37
N LEU A 44 3.96 -16.33 5.62
CA LEU A 44 5.27 -15.73 5.41
C LEU A 44 5.86 -15.24 6.74
N GLU A 45 5.10 -14.46 7.50
CA GLU A 45 5.53 -14.00 8.82
C GLU A 45 5.74 -15.15 9.79
N LYS A 46 4.88 -16.19 9.72
CA LYS A 46 4.98 -17.36 10.59
C LYS A 46 6.22 -18.21 10.32
N LYS A 47 6.69 -18.28 9.08
CA LYS A 47 7.83 -19.12 8.68
C LYS A 47 9.14 -18.36 8.53
N GLU A 48 9.09 -17.14 7.98
CA GLU A 48 10.29 -16.41 7.55
C GLU A 48 10.63 -15.21 8.46
N ASP A 49 9.73 -14.83 9.41
CA ASP A 49 9.96 -13.73 10.35
C ASP A 49 9.69 -14.12 11.80
N LEU A 50 10.19 -15.29 12.22
CA LEU A 50 10.03 -15.84 13.57
C LEU A 50 10.50 -14.87 14.66
N ASN A 51 11.63 -14.20 14.44
CA ASN A 51 12.23 -13.25 15.37
C ASN A 51 11.65 -11.83 15.25
N LEU A 52 10.55 -11.64 14.54
CA LEU A 52 9.87 -10.35 14.38
C LEU A 52 10.74 -9.25 13.75
N LYS A 53 11.85 -9.60 13.10
CA LYS A 53 12.84 -8.64 12.59
C LYS A 53 12.23 -7.69 11.57
N TRP A 54 11.54 -8.23 10.56
CA TRP A 54 10.88 -7.46 9.52
C TRP A 54 9.72 -6.64 10.05
N ARG A 55 8.83 -7.25 10.82
CA ARG A 55 7.66 -6.57 11.42
C ARG A 55 8.08 -5.39 12.27
N ASN A 56 9.07 -5.58 13.14
CA ASN A 56 9.61 -4.51 13.98
C ASN A 56 10.28 -3.42 13.16
N TYR A 57 11.05 -3.78 12.13
CA TYR A 57 11.67 -2.80 11.25
C TYR A 57 10.64 -1.92 10.57
N VAL A 58 9.64 -2.51 9.89
CA VAL A 58 8.56 -1.77 9.21
C VAL A 58 7.81 -0.90 10.20
N ASN A 59 7.45 -1.44 11.37
CA ASN A 59 6.73 -0.70 12.40
C ASN A 59 7.54 0.49 12.94
N LYS A 60 8.85 0.32 13.12
CA LYS A 60 9.77 1.41 13.51
C LYS A 60 9.83 2.51 12.45
N GLN A 61 9.86 2.15 11.15
CA GLN A 61 9.81 3.14 10.08
C GLN A 61 8.49 3.92 10.08
N LEU A 62 7.35 3.24 10.25
CA LEU A 62 6.03 3.87 10.37
C LEU A 62 5.96 4.81 11.58
N LYS A 63 6.52 4.41 12.74
CA LYS A 63 6.54 5.20 13.96
C LYS A 63 7.40 6.47 13.85
N ASN A 64 8.46 6.44 13.06
CA ASN A 64 9.45 7.51 12.96
C ASN A 64 9.36 8.26 11.63
N LYS A 65 10.03 7.77 10.58
CA LYS A 65 10.21 8.48 9.29
C LYS A 65 8.89 8.75 8.57
N TYR A 66 8.03 7.73 8.44
CA TYR A 66 6.75 7.89 7.76
C TYR A 66 5.77 8.75 8.54
N LYS A 67 5.79 8.68 9.89
CA LYS A 67 4.99 9.58 10.72
C LYS A 67 5.27 11.04 10.40
N TYR A 68 6.56 11.41 10.28
CA TYR A 68 6.95 12.77 9.94
C TYR A 68 6.40 13.21 8.58
N LEU A 69 6.46 12.33 7.57
CA LEU A 69 5.90 12.60 6.24
C LEU A 69 4.37 12.73 6.30
N PHE A 70 3.71 11.76 6.92
CA PHE A 70 2.25 11.69 6.95
C PHE A 70 1.61 12.81 7.79
N ASN A 71 2.31 13.31 8.80
CA ASN A 71 1.85 14.46 9.58
C ASN A 71 1.85 15.79 8.78
N LYS A 72 2.48 15.82 7.59
CA LYS A 72 2.44 16.99 6.69
C LYS A 72 1.22 17.01 5.77
N MET A 73 0.47 15.92 5.72
CA MET A 73 -0.75 15.86 4.89
C MET A 73 -1.90 16.56 5.62
N ASN A 74 -2.55 17.47 4.91
CA ASN A 74 -3.73 18.18 5.42
C ASN A 74 -4.95 17.25 5.38
N ASP A 75 -5.12 16.51 4.28
CA ASP A 75 -6.25 15.65 4.04
C ASP A 75 -5.82 14.28 3.52
N ILE A 76 -6.65 13.27 3.78
CA ILE A 76 -6.47 11.92 3.27
C ILE A 76 -7.75 11.52 2.52
N ILE A 77 -7.59 11.17 1.27
CA ILE A 77 -8.63 10.50 0.48
C ILE A 77 -8.31 9.01 0.48
N TYR A 78 -9.14 8.21 1.13
CA TYR A 78 -8.94 6.77 1.25
C TYR A 78 -9.79 5.99 0.25
N MET A 79 -9.15 5.33 -0.69
CA MET A 79 -9.77 4.37 -1.61
C MET A 79 -9.94 3.02 -0.90
N LYS A 80 -11.09 2.81 -0.26
CA LYS A 80 -11.37 1.62 0.53
C LYS A 80 -11.82 0.47 -0.36
N VAL A 81 -10.97 -0.54 -0.46
CA VAL A 81 -11.30 -1.80 -1.17
C VAL A 81 -12.17 -2.70 -0.31
N PRO A 82 -12.94 -3.64 -0.89
CA PRO A 82 -13.85 -4.51 -0.14
C PRO A 82 -13.13 -5.36 0.92
N ASN A 83 -12.01 -5.97 0.56
CA ASN A 83 -11.20 -6.82 1.45
C ASN A 83 -9.83 -7.12 0.82
N PHE A 84 -8.95 -7.79 1.57
CA PHE A 84 -7.60 -8.15 1.11
C PHE A 84 -7.62 -9.14 -0.06
N SER A 85 -8.57 -10.08 -0.11
CA SER A 85 -8.72 -11.01 -1.23
C SER A 85 -9.03 -10.29 -2.55
N SER A 86 -9.79 -9.20 -2.50
CA SER A 86 -10.03 -8.37 -3.69
C SER A 86 -8.74 -7.74 -4.21
N LEU A 87 -7.87 -7.23 -3.32
CA LEU A 87 -6.55 -6.72 -3.71
C LEU A 87 -5.69 -7.79 -4.37
N GLN A 88 -5.68 -9.02 -3.83
CA GLN A 88 -4.94 -10.14 -4.41
C GLN A 88 -5.43 -10.44 -5.83
N LYS A 89 -6.74 -10.54 -6.04
CA LYS A 89 -7.35 -10.78 -7.36
C LYS A 89 -7.00 -9.65 -8.34
N TRP A 90 -7.04 -8.40 -7.89
CA TRP A 90 -6.73 -7.24 -8.72
C TRP A 90 -5.25 -7.22 -9.13
N ARG A 91 -4.35 -7.55 -8.19
CA ARG A 91 -2.92 -7.61 -8.47
C ARG A 91 -2.57 -8.75 -9.44
N ILE A 92 -3.17 -9.93 -9.28
CA ILE A 92 -3.05 -11.05 -10.24
C ILE A 92 -3.56 -10.62 -11.63
N LYS A 93 -4.73 -9.97 -11.70
CA LYS A 93 -5.28 -9.47 -12.98
C LYS A 93 -4.34 -8.45 -13.65
N GLN A 94 -3.69 -7.59 -12.87
CA GLN A 94 -2.71 -6.63 -13.37
C GLN A 94 -1.48 -7.34 -13.97
N GLU A 95 -0.90 -8.34 -13.27
CA GLU A 95 0.23 -9.13 -13.77
C GLU A 95 -0.12 -9.91 -15.02
N ASN A 96 -1.32 -10.50 -15.07
CA ASN A 96 -1.80 -11.21 -16.26
C ASN A 96 -1.94 -10.26 -17.46
N LYS A 97 -2.45 -9.05 -17.26
CA LYS A 97 -2.50 -8.04 -18.32
C LYS A 97 -1.10 -7.61 -18.79
N LEU A 98 -0.14 -7.47 -17.88
CA LEU A 98 1.26 -7.17 -18.23
C LEU A 98 1.87 -8.31 -19.04
N ARG A 99 1.59 -9.57 -18.68
CA ARG A 99 2.06 -10.76 -19.41
C ARG A 99 1.56 -10.75 -20.84
N LEU A 100 0.28 -10.46 -21.07
CA LEU A 100 -0.30 -10.37 -22.40
C LEU A 100 0.28 -9.24 -23.25
N LYS A 101 0.58 -8.08 -22.63
CA LYS A 101 1.16 -6.93 -23.34
C LYS A 101 2.64 -7.08 -23.66
N ASN A 102 3.38 -7.87 -22.87
CA ASN A 102 4.85 -7.93 -22.93
C ASN A 102 5.39 -9.26 -23.48
N ILE A 103 4.63 -9.94 -24.34
CA ILE A 103 5.04 -11.24 -24.96
C ILE A 103 6.42 -11.15 -25.64
N LYS A 104 6.80 -9.98 -26.15
CA LYS A 104 8.10 -9.74 -26.85
C LYS A 104 9.21 -9.14 -25.98
N LYS A 105 8.96 -8.75 -24.72
CA LYS A 105 9.96 -8.10 -23.85
C LYS A 105 10.34 -9.02 -22.68
N LYS A 106 11.64 -9.21 -22.44
CA LYS A 106 12.23 -10.00 -21.34
C LYS A 106 12.06 -9.31 -19.96
N PHE A 107 10.84 -8.90 -19.57
CA PHE A 107 10.60 -8.47 -18.20
C PHE A 107 10.24 -9.70 -17.36
N LYS A 108 10.81 -9.78 -16.15
CA LYS A 108 10.44 -10.80 -15.17
C LYS A 108 9.05 -10.47 -14.62
N ILE A 109 8.04 -11.15 -15.15
CA ILE A 109 6.64 -11.03 -14.72
C ILE A 109 6.40 -12.10 -13.67
N MET A 110 5.82 -11.73 -12.54
CA MET A 110 5.52 -12.65 -11.44
C MET A 110 4.44 -13.66 -11.85
N THR A 111 4.62 -14.91 -11.44
CA THR A 111 3.56 -15.93 -11.44
C THR A 111 2.49 -15.58 -10.41
N ASN A 112 1.32 -16.20 -10.50
CA ASN A 112 0.25 -15.97 -9.51
C ASN A 112 0.70 -16.32 -8.08
N SER A 113 1.51 -17.38 -7.91
CA SER A 113 2.07 -17.77 -6.61
C SER A 113 3.04 -16.72 -6.08
N GLU A 114 3.93 -16.21 -6.93
CA GLU A 114 4.86 -15.13 -6.55
C GLU A 114 4.10 -13.84 -6.20
N VAL A 115 3.04 -13.50 -6.92
CA VAL A 115 2.16 -12.36 -6.56
C VAL A 115 1.55 -12.54 -5.18
N LEU A 116 1.02 -13.72 -4.87
CA LEU A 116 0.44 -14.00 -3.56
C LEU A 116 1.49 -13.93 -2.45
N LYS A 117 2.69 -14.47 -2.67
CA LYS A 117 3.80 -14.37 -1.71
C LYS A 117 4.21 -12.90 -1.53
N PHE A 118 4.37 -12.15 -2.61
CA PHE A 118 4.66 -10.71 -2.56
C PHE A 118 3.60 -9.93 -1.78
N MET A 119 2.31 -10.21 -2.01
CA MET A 119 1.22 -9.55 -1.28
C MET A 119 1.23 -9.81 0.23
N MET A 120 1.77 -10.94 0.68
CA MET A 120 1.92 -11.24 2.12
C MET A 120 2.81 -10.22 2.83
N THR A 121 3.81 -9.63 2.14
CA THR A 121 4.71 -8.61 2.73
C THR A 121 3.97 -7.33 3.12
N TYR A 122 2.88 -6.99 2.43
CA TYR A 122 2.05 -5.81 2.67
C TYR A 122 0.79 -6.10 3.49
N GLN A 123 0.45 -7.37 3.68
CA GLN A 123 -0.83 -7.77 4.26
C GLN A 123 -1.08 -7.15 5.64
N ARG A 124 -0.09 -7.19 6.52
CA ARG A 124 -0.17 -6.63 7.88
C ARG A 124 -0.54 -5.15 7.86
N VAL A 125 0.23 -4.36 7.13
CA VAL A 125 0.03 -2.91 7.04
C VAL A 125 -1.34 -2.61 6.41
N THR A 126 -1.70 -3.30 5.33
CA THR A 126 -2.98 -3.12 4.65
C THR A 126 -4.17 -3.45 5.55
N GLN A 127 -4.12 -4.56 6.30
CA GLN A 127 -5.18 -4.92 7.23
C GLN A 127 -5.33 -3.92 8.38
N GLN A 128 -4.23 -3.33 8.84
CA GLN A 128 -4.29 -2.24 9.81
C GLN A 128 -4.92 -0.98 9.20
N MET A 129 -4.54 -0.62 7.98
CA MET A 129 -5.12 0.52 7.27
C MET A 129 -6.65 0.39 7.08
N PHE A 130 -7.17 -0.84 6.85
CA PHE A 130 -8.63 -1.05 6.79
C PHE A 130 -9.36 -0.65 8.06
N LYS A 131 -8.69 -0.71 9.22
CA LYS A 131 -9.25 -0.35 10.53
C LYS A 131 -9.07 1.14 10.84
N ASP A 132 -7.91 1.69 10.47
CA ASP A 132 -7.50 3.03 10.91
C ASP A 132 -7.94 4.12 9.93
N LEU A 133 -7.70 3.95 8.63
CA LEU A 133 -7.94 5.00 7.65
C LEU A 133 -9.41 5.45 7.55
N PRO A 134 -10.42 4.56 7.64
CA PRO A 134 -11.81 5.00 7.64
C PRO A 134 -12.19 5.94 8.79
N LYS A 135 -11.34 6.05 9.82
CA LYS A 135 -11.59 6.90 11.01
C LYS A 135 -10.91 8.25 10.93
N ILE A 136 -9.91 8.39 10.05
CA ILE A 136 -9.04 9.58 9.98
C ILE A 136 -9.03 10.24 8.61
N ALA A 137 -9.49 9.54 7.57
CA ALA A 137 -9.57 10.10 6.23
C ALA A 137 -10.68 11.15 6.16
N SER A 138 -10.43 12.25 5.45
CA SER A 138 -11.46 13.27 5.17
C SER A 138 -12.53 12.74 4.21
N ILE A 139 -12.11 11.91 3.26
CA ILE A 139 -13.00 11.29 2.27
C ILE A 139 -12.69 9.79 2.17
N VAL A 140 -13.74 8.96 2.19
CA VAL A 140 -13.64 7.52 1.96
C VAL A 140 -14.41 7.15 0.69
N LEU A 141 -13.68 6.70 -0.33
CA LEU A 141 -14.23 6.16 -1.58
C LEU A 141 -14.37 4.64 -1.42
N ASN A 142 -15.56 4.14 -1.18
CA ASN A 142 -15.78 2.69 -1.06
C ASN A 142 -15.85 2.07 -2.46
N LEU A 143 -14.92 1.15 -2.75
CA LEU A 143 -14.86 0.45 -4.02
C LEU A 143 -15.65 -0.86 -3.98
N ASN A 144 -16.23 -1.25 -5.12
CA ASN A 144 -16.78 -2.59 -5.32
C ASN A 144 -15.70 -3.54 -5.88
N LYS A 145 -16.06 -4.82 -6.08
CA LYS A 145 -15.14 -5.85 -6.62
C LYS A 145 -14.68 -5.58 -8.05
N ASN A 146 -15.37 -4.68 -8.77
CA ASN A 146 -15.07 -4.31 -10.16
C ASN A 146 -14.27 -3.00 -10.27
N HIS A 147 -13.65 -2.52 -9.19
CA HIS A 147 -12.87 -1.28 -9.11
C HIS A 147 -13.69 0.00 -9.28
N GLN A 148 -15.02 -0.06 -9.20
CA GLN A 148 -15.87 1.12 -9.33
C GLN A 148 -16.17 1.69 -7.94
N ILE A 149 -16.34 3.00 -7.86
CA ILE A 149 -16.79 3.68 -6.64
C ILE A 149 -18.26 3.30 -6.42
N LYS A 150 -18.53 2.64 -5.29
CA LYS A 150 -19.89 2.29 -4.87
C LYS A 150 -20.58 3.45 -4.17
N ASN A 151 -19.87 4.10 -3.27
CA ASN A 151 -20.31 5.32 -2.58
C ASN A 151 -19.12 6.14 -2.10
N ILE A 152 -19.37 7.41 -1.81
CA ILE A 152 -18.43 8.37 -1.25
C ILE A 152 -18.95 8.77 0.13
N ARG A 153 -18.04 8.81 1.10
CA ARG A 153 -18.37 9.24 2.46
C ARG A 153 -17.42 10.37 2.86
N TYR A 154 -17.97 11.51 3.16
CA TYR A 154 -17.27 12.66 3.75
C TYR A 154 -17.31 12.51 5.28
N ILE A 155 -16.16 12.71 5.95
CA ILE A 155 -16.02 12.49 7.41
C ILE A 155 -15.69 13.81 8.11
N LYS A 156 -15.09 14.73 7.38
CA LYS A 156 -14.83 16.11 7.83
C LYS A 156 -15.54 17.09 6.90
#